data_e24de2c7380c6699def7f935d65ad75f
#
_entry.id   e24de2c7380c6699def7f935d65ad75f
#
_cell.length_a   1.000
_cell.length_b   1.000
_cell.length_c   1.000
_cell.angle_alpha   90.00
_cell.angle_beta   90.00
_cell.angle_gamma   90.00
#
_symmetry.space_group_name_H-M   'P 1'
#
loop_
_entity.id
_entity.type
_entity.pdbx_description
1 polymer ?
#
loop_
_entity_poly.entity_id
_entity_poly.type
_entity_poly.pdbx_seq_one_letter_code
_entity_poly.pdbx_strand_id
1 'polypeptide(L)'
;NKSYYGELDVDIEPQQTVLKEVVCPTTNIGVKVVFDQTILDKMDPGFKAYVSAIDTFSKTEAENGSVPTLKYTENATGYYLLPEDVHNLSWGFYSSSTELGSVSKTGVIPTPESGNLYTLTFKYSKTPNGYLGITVQVDQDGEIHEDPFIFSPQPTIKGDGFDINSVIGFNTGDISFAVSSVQALSG
;
A
#
# COMPACT_ATOMS: atom_id res chain seq x y z
N ASN A 1 -15.56 11.10 0.85
CA ASN A 1 -15.76 11.72 -0.47
C ASN A 1 -14.43 12.19 -1.04
N LYS A 2 -14.25 12.10 -2.37
CA LYS A 2 -13.09 12.68 -3.05
C LYS A 2 -13.22 14.20 -3.09
N SER A 3 -12.11 14.92 -2.90
CA SER A 3 -11.98 16.34 -3.18
C SER A 3 -11.04 16.56 -4.37
N TYR A 4 -11.31 17.58 -5.13
CA TYR A 4 -10.56 17.95 -6.32
C TYR A 4 -10.19 19.42 -6.23
N TYR A 5 -8.99 19.77 -6.63
CA TYR A 5 -8.54 21.14 -6.66
C TYR A 5 -7.68 21.39 -7.91
N GLY A 6 -7.93 22.51 -8.56
CA GLY A 6 -7.12 23.00 -9.67
C GLY A 6 -7.24 24.51 -9.76
N GLU A 7 -6.17 25.17 -10.11
CA GLU A 7 -6.06 26.61 -10.24
C GLU A 7 -5.35 26.98 -11.54
N LEU A 8 -5.77 28.04 -12.18
CA LEU A 8 -5.16 28.55 -13.41
C LEU A 8 -5.27 30.07 -13.45
N ASP A 9 -4.16 30.74 -13.59
CA ASP A 9 -4.12 32.17 -13.87
C ASP A 9 -4.54 32.47 -15.32
N VAL A 10 -5.44 33.44 -15.50
CA VAL A 10 -5.94 33.84 -16.81
C VAL A 10 -5.78 35.33 -16.99
N ASP A 11 -4.92 35.72 -17.93
CA ASP A 11 -4.84 37.08 -18.42
C ASP A 11 -5.82 37.26 -19.59
N ILE A 12 -6.70 38.28 -19.48
CA ILE A 12 -7.71 38.57 -20.50
C ILE A 12 -7.40 39.96 -21.09
N GLU A 13 -7.06 40.01 -22.37
CA GLU A 13 -6.91 41.25 -23.11
C GLU A 13 -8.25 41.71 -23.72
N PRO A 14 -8.45 43.04 -23.92
CA PRO A 14 -9.67 43.54 -24.53
C PRO A 14 -9.91 42.94 -25.92
N GLN A 15 -11.15 42.53 -26.18
CA GLN A 15 -11.61 41.95 -27.47
C GLN A 15 -11.03 40.61 -27.85
N GLN A 16 -10.40 39.87 -26.91
CA GLN A 16 -9.96 38.51 -27.13
C GLN A 16 -10.84 37.50 -26.38
N THR A 17 -11.09 36.35 -27.00
CA THR A 17 -11.68 35.18 -26.33
C THR A 17 -10.56 34.21 -26.02
N VAL A 18 -10.37 33.92 -24.75
CA VAL A 18 -9.36 32.96 -24.28
C VAL A 18 -10.07 31.71 -23.79
N LEU A 19 -9.75 30.56 -24.40
CA LEU A 19 -10.18 29.24 -23.93
C LEU A 19 -9.05 28.65 -23.09
N LYS A 20 -9.38 28.26 -21.86
CA LYS A 20 -8.43 27.65 -20.93
C LYS A 20 -9.05 26.38 -20.34
N GLU A 21 -8.21 25.39 -20.12
CA GLU A 21 -8.58 24.14 -19.46
C GLU A 21 -7.95 24.11 -18.06
N VAL A 22 -8.77 23.83 -17.04
CA VAL A 22 -8.30 23.66 -15.66
C VAL A 22 -8.35 22.20 -15.33
N VAL A 23 -7.19 21.59 -15.08
CA VAL A 23 -7.08 20.21 -14.59
C VAL A 23 -7.20 20.21 -13.08
N CYS A 24 -8.18 19.46 -12.55
CA CYS A 24 -8.45 19.36 -11.12
C CYS A 24 -8.14 17.92 -10.64
N PRO A 25 -6.90 17.61 -10.26
CA PRO A 25 -6.57 16.32 -9.68
C PRO A 25 -7.25 16.13 -8.30
N THR A 26 -7.39 14.88 -7.87
CA THR A 26 -7.85 14.61 -6.50
C THR A 26 -6.78 15.00 -5.49
N THR A 27 -7.21 15.64 -4.40
CA THR A 27 -6.33 16.03 -3.29
C THR A 27 -6.28 15.00 -2.17
N ASN A 28 -7.11 13.97 -2.24
CA ASN A 28 -7.15 12.90 -1.25
C ASN A 28 -6.10 11.83 -1.55
N ILE A 29 -5.67 11.17 -0.48
CA ILE A 29 -4.96 9.89 -0.55
C ILE A 29 -6.02 8.80 -0.53
N GLY A 30 -6.02 7.92 -1.54
CA GLY A 30 -6.87 6.74 -1.57
C GLY A 30 -6.21 5.57 -0.86
N VAL A 31 -6.97 4.81 -0.07
CA VAL A 31 -6.53 3.50 0.46
C VAL A 31 -7.60 2.47 0.19
N LYS A 32 -7.28 1.50 -0.65
CA LYS A 32 -8.09 0.31 -0.91
C LYS A 32 -7.65 -0.80 0.03
N VAL A 33 -8.52 -1.19 0.94
CA VAL A 33 -8.27 -2.33 1.83
C VAL A 33 -8.81 -3.60 1.18
N VAL A 34 -7.97 -4.63 1.14
CA VAL A 34 -8.29 -5.95 0.59
C VAL A 34 -7.97 -7.02 1.64
N PHE A 35 -8.95 -7.83 1.94
CA PHE A 35 -8.78 -9.06 2.71
C PHE A 35 -8.71 -10.22 1.72
N ASP A 36 -7.52 -10.81 1.61
CA ASP A 36 -7.30 -11.98 0.76
C ASP A 36 -8.17 -13.17 1.21
N GLN A 37 -8.48 -14.08 0.30
CA GLN A 37 -9.28 -15.26 0.62
C GLN A 37 -8.72 -16.06 1.79
N THR A 38 -7.39 -16.06 1.96
CA THR A 38 -6.72 -16.72 3.08
C THR A 38 -7.08 -16.13 4.45
N ILE A 39 -7.41 -14.85 4.53
CA ILE A 39 -7.94 -14.21 5.75
C ILE A 39 -9.36 -14.72 6.02
N LEU A 40 -10.21 -14.75 4.99
CA LEU A 40 -11.61 -15.19 5.11
C LEU A 40 -11.70 -16.66 5.55
N ASP A 41 -10.77 -17.50 5.09
CA ASP A 41 -10.74 -18.94 5.39
C ASP A 41 -10.18 -19.28 6.77
N LYS A 42 -9.34 -18.42 7.35
CA LYS A 42 -8.53 -18.71 8.54
C LYS A 42 -8.86 -17.87 9.76
N MET A 43 -9.51 -16.73 9.57
CA MET A 43 -9.88 -15.83 10.66
C MET A 43 -11.35 -16.02 11.05
N ASP A 44 -11.62 -15.89 12.33
CA ASP A 44 -12.99 -15.91 12.84
C ASP A 44 -13.75 -14.68 12.29
N PRO A 45 -15.07 -14.79 12.15
CA PRO A 45 -15.91 -13.64 11.80
C PRO A 45 -15.69 -12.47 12.78
N GLY A 46 -15.60 -11.26 12.25
CA GLY A 46 -15.39 -10.05 13.05
C GLY A 46 -13.96 -9.51 13.02
N PHE A 47 -13.11 -10.02 12.13
CA PHE A 47 -11.86 -9.35 11.81
C PHE A 47 -12.13 -7.92 11.34
N LYS A 48 -11.18 -7.03 11.62
CA LYS A 48 -11.29 -5.63 11.27
C LYS A 48 -9.92 -5.00 11.01
N ALA A 49 -9.87 -4.11 10.07
CA ALA A 49 -8.74 -3.23 9.87
C ALA A 49 -9.16 -1.78 10.13
N TYR A 50 -8.21 -0.99 10.58
CA TYR A 50 -8.32 0.46 10.72
C TYR A 50 -7.23 1.11 9.90
N VAL A 51 -7.53 2.22 9.27
CA VAL A 51 -6.54 3.11 8.68
C VAL A 51 -6.80 4.50 9.24
N SER A 52 -5.77 5.11 9.78
CA SER A 52 -5.82 6.37 10.51
C SER A 52 -4.83 7.37 9.96
N ALA A 53 -5.23 8.64 9.89
CA ALA A 53 -4.34 9.75 9.55
C ALA A 53 -3.53 10.20 10.79
N ILE A 54 -2.61 9.35 11.21
CA ILE A 54 -1.65 9.58 12.29
C ILE A 54 -0.35 8.82 11.99
N ASP A 55 0.77 9.30 12.47
CA ASP A 55 2.08 8.73 12.18
C ASP A 55 2.32 7.36 12.81
N THR A 56 1.73 7.11 13.97
CA THR A 56 1.82 5.82 14.66
C THR A 56 0.42 5.33 15.04
N PHE A 57 0.10 4.10 14.69
CA PHE A 57 -1.22 3.55 14.94
C PHE A 57 -1.50 3.39 16.44
N SER A 58 -2.65 3.93 16.84
CA SER A 58 -3.20 3.78 18.19
C SER A 58 -4.64 3.22 18.09
N LYS A 59 -4.83 2.00 18.58
CA LYS A 59 -6.16 1.36 18.56
C LYS A 59 -7.18 2.17 19.36
N THR A 60 -6.77 2.69 20.50
CA THR A 60 -7.65 3.47 21.38
C THR A 60 -8.14 4.74 20.68
N GLU A 61 -7.23 5.47 20.02
CA GLU A 61 -7.58 6.69 19.29
C GLU A 61 -8.42 6.41 18.05
N ALA A 62 -8.14 5.30 17.36
CA ALA A 62 -8.92 4.84 16.22
C ALA A 62 -10.36 4.45 16.62
N GLU A 63 -10.55 3.80 17.77
CA GLU A 63 -11.87 3.33 18.22
C GLU A 63 -12.69 4.43 18.90
N ASN A 64 -12.07 5.38 19.58
CA ASN A 64 -12.78 6.49 20.24
C ASN A 64 -13.04 7.70 19.33
N GLY A 65 -12.49 7.69 18.09
CA GLY A 65 -12.71 8.73 17.10
C GLY A 65 -11.92 10.02 17.34
N SER A 66 -10.86 9.99 18.18
CA SER A 66 -10.01 11.16 18.41
C SER A 66 -9.10 11.51 17.25
N VAL A 67 -8.93 10.59 16.29
CA VAL A 67 -8.18 10.80 15.05
C VAL A 67 -9.02 10.39 13.83
N PRO A 68 -8.80 11.02 12.67
CA PRO A 68 -9.47 10.62 11.43
C PRO A 68 -9.17 9.17 11.08
N THR A 69 -10.15 8.29 11.24
CA THR A 69 -10.00 6.85 11.07
C THR A 69 -11.17 6.27 10.29
N LEU A 70 -10.88 5.36 9.37
CA LEU A 70 -11.87 4.49 8.75
C LEU A 70 -11.65 3.05 9.20
N LYS A 71 -12.77 2.39 9.51
CA LYS A 71 -12.83 0.98 9.88
C LYS A 71 -13.29 0.16 8.69
N TYR A 72 -12.60 -0.93 8.43
CA TYR A 72 -12.88 -1.88 7.36
C TYR A 72 -13.19 -3.25 7.94
N THR A 73 -14.30 -3.83 7.53
CA THR A 73 -14.72 -5.21 7.83
C THR A 73 -14.93 -6.02 6.55
N GLU A 74 -14.78 -5.38 5.42
CA GLU A 74 -14.88 -5.92 4.06
C GLU A 74 -13.96 -5.14 3.12
N ASN A 75 -13.79 -5.61 1.90
CA ASN A 75 -13.00 -4.93 0.89
C ASN A 75 -13.65 -3.58 0.53
N ALA A 76 -12.94 -2.49 0.75
CA ALA A 76 -13.45 -1.15 0.47
C ALA A 76 -12.32 -0.14 0.25
N THR A 77 -12.64 0.98 -0.38
CA THR A 77 -11.72 2.11 -0.57
C THR A 77 -12.15 3.29 0.29
N GLY A 78 -11.20 3.82 1.06
CA GLY A 78 -11.35 5.06 1.82
C GLY A 78 -10.49 6.17 1.25
N TYR A 79 -10.85 7.41 1.61
CA TYR A 79 -10.12 8.61 1.18
C TYR A 79 -9.74 9.44 2.39
N TYR A 80 -8.48 9.85 2.44
CA TYR A 80 -7.88 10.54 3.57
C TYR A 80 -7.31 11.88 3.15
N LEU A 81 -7.30 12.81 4.10
CA LEU A 81 -6.49 14.00 4.09
C LEU A 81 -5.59 13.93 5.31
N LEU A 82 -4.29 14.12 5.11
CA LEU A 82 -3.37 14.21 6.24
C LEU A 82 -3.46 15.60 6.87
N PRO A 83 -3.55 15.69 8.21
CA PRO A 83 -3.29 16.93 8.93
C PRO A 83 -1.87 17.42 8.64
N GLU A 84 -1.62 18.73 8.82
CA GLU A 84 -0.36 19.38 8.47
C GLU A 84 0.86 18.77 9.16
N ASP A 85 0.69 18.31 10.40
CA ASP A 85 1.75 17.72 11.22
C ASP A 85 1.83 16.18 11.10
N VAL A 86 1.06 15.56 10.21
CA VAL A 86 1.00 14.10 10.02
C VAL A 86 1.61 13.74 8.69
N HIS A 87 2.59 12.84 8.70
CA HIS A 87 3.37 12.45 7.54
C HIS A 87 3.03 11.05 7.01
N ASN A 88 2.31 10.24 7.80
CA ASN A 88 2.01 8.86 7.46
C ASN A 88 0.52 8.56 7.60
N LEU A 89 0.07 7.52 6.88
CA LEU A 89 -1.15 6.81 7.24
C LEU A 89 -0.75 5.57 8.02
N SER A 90 -1.24 5.42 9.23
CA SER A 90 -1.02 4.21 10.01
C SER A 90 -2.20 3.27 9.93
N TRP A 91 -1.94 1.97 10.07
CA TRP A 91 -2.98 0.97 10.03
C TRP A 91 -2.83 -0.07 11.13
N GLY A 92 -3.95 -0.68 11.52
CA GLY A 92 -3.99 -1.80 12.45
C GLY A 92 -5.01 -2.84 11.99
N PHE A 93 -4.59 -4.11 12.01
CA PHE A 93 -5.45 -5.27 11.76
C PHE A 93 -5.65 -6.04 13.07
N TYR A 94 -6.89 -6.45 13.31
CA TYR A 94 -7.29 -7.20 14.51
C TYR A 94 -8.24 -8.32 14.13
N SER A 95 -7.96 -9.51 14.63
CA SER A 95 -8.79 -10.69 14.42
C SER A 95 -8.58 -11.68 15.55
N SER A 96 -9.36 -12.76 15.52
CA SER A 96 -9.11 -14.00 16.24
C SER A 96 -9.13 -15.17 15.26
N SER A 97 -8.55 -16.26 15.66
CA SER A 97 -8.57 -17.54 14.94
C SER A 97 -8.52 -18.67 15.96
N THR A 98 -9.28 -19.71 15.69
CA THR A 98 -9.26 -20.93 16.54
C THR A 98 -7.85 -21.55 16.60
N GLU A 99 -7.07 -21.39 15.52
CA GLU A 99 -5.71 -21.93 15.40
C GLU A 99 -4.66 -21.00 16.04
N LEU A 100 -4.83 -19.68 15.93
CA LEU A 100 -3.81 -18.67 16.28
C LEU A 100 -4.14 -17.88 17.56
N GLY A 101 -5.37 -17.99 18.07
CA GLY A 101 -5.85 -17.11 19.13
C GLY A 101 -6.06 -15.67 18.63
N SER A 102 -5.79 -14.70 19.49
CA SER A 102 -5.89 -13.29 19.11
C SER A 102 -4.74 -12.86 18.21
N VAL A 103 -5.08 -12.27 17.08
CA VAL A 103 -4.14 -11.79 16.07
C VAL A 103 -4.24 -10.28 15.97
N SER A 104 -3.11 -9.59 16.11
CA SER A 104 -3.02 -8.15 15.85
C SER A 104 -1.75 -7.82 15.09
N LYS A 105 -1.85 -6.88 14.16
CA LYS A 105 -0.71 -6.33 13.43
C LYS A 105 -0.94 -4.87 13.13
N THR A 106 0.12 -4.07 13.24
CA THR A 106 0.08 -2.64 12.91
C THR A 106 1.22 -2.30 11.97
N GLY A 107 1.09 -1.20 11.25
CA GLY A 107 2.11 -0.68 10.37
C GLY A 107 1.75 0.70 9.85
N VAL A 108 2.53 1.17 8.90
CA VAL A 108 2.36 2.49 8.29
C VAL A 108 2.44 2.41 6.77
N ILE A 109 1.77 3.31 6.10
CA ILE A 109 2.02 3.71 4.72
C ILE A 109 2.84 5.00 4.84
N PRO A 110 4.14 4.97 4.58
CA PRO A 110 5.01 6.10 4.81
C PRO A 110 4.79 7.17 3.73
N THR A 111 4.78 8.43 4.13
CA THR A 111 4.72 9.61 3.26
C THR A 111 3.79 9.46 2.05
N PRO A 112 2.51 9.09 2.25
CA PRO A 112 1.61 8.89 1.14
C PRO A 112 1.31 10.22 0.45
N GLU A 113 1.30 10.20 -0.87
CA GLU A 113 1.07 11.38 -1.70
C GLU A 113 -0.40 11.57 -2.06
N SER A 114 -0.85 12.82 -2.09
CA SER A 114 -2.17 13.18 -2.56
C SER A 114 -2.36 12.78 -4.02
N GLY A 115 -3.57 12.33 -4.36
CA GLY A 115 -3.90 11.86 -5.70
C GLY A 115 -3.60 10.37 -5.95
N ASN A 116 -2.79 9.75 -5.11
CA ASN A 116 -2.43 8.35 -5.25
C ASN A 116 -3.41 7.41 -4.54
N LEU A 117 -3.52 6.19 -5.08
CA LEU A 117 -4.27 5.09 -4.49
C LEU A 117 -3.28 4.04 -3.99
N TYR A 118 -3.37 3.69 -2.71
CA TYR A 118 -2.59 2.63 -2.08
C TYR A 118 -3.49 1.43 -1.84
N THR A 119 -3.07 0.24 -2.23
CA THR A 119 -3.78 -1.00 -1.94
C THR A 119 -3.12 -1.70 -0.75
N LEU A 120 -3.87 -1.85 0.34
CA LEU A 120 -3.45 -2.49 1.57
C LEU A 120 -4.05 -3.89 1.63
N THR A 121 -3.27 -4.90 1.26
CA THR A 121 -3.73 -6.29 1.20
C THR A 121 -3.28 -7.07 2.44
N PHE A 122 -4.26 -7.61 3.18
CA PHE A 122 -4.02 -8.50 4.30
C PHE A 122 -4.10 -9.95 3.84
N LYS A 123 -3.02 -10.68 4.04
CA LYS A 123 -2.86 -12.08 3.65
C LYS A 123 -2.44 -12.93 4.84
N TYR A 124 -3.07 -14.09 5.00
CA TYR A 124 -2.57 -15.11 5.90
C TYR A 124 -1.54 -15.98 5.18
N SER A 125 -0.35 -16.08 5.74
CA SER A 125 0.71 -16.87 5.13
C SER A 125 1.48 -17.69 6.16
N LYS A 126 2.02 -18.81 5.71
CA LYS A 126 2.95 -19.62 6.47
C LYS A 126 4.37 -19.17 6.14
N THR A 127 5.12 -18.77 7.15
CA THR A 127 6.52 -18.39 6.95
C THR A 127 7.36 -19.64 6.61
N PRO A 128 8.54 -19.50 5.99
CA PRO A 128 9.44 -20.62 5.71
C PRO A 128 9.81 -21.43 6.94
N ASN A 129 9.79 -20.83 8.13
CA ASN A 129 10.07 -21.50 9.41
C ASN A 129 8.83 -22.16 10.02
N GLY A 130 7.73 -22.25 9.30
CA GLY A 130 6.49 -22.89 9.75
C GLY A 130 5.62 -22.03 10.66
N TYR A 131 6.04 -20.80 11.01
CA TYR A 131 5.21 -19.89 11.79
C TYR A 131 4.08 -19.31 10.92
N LEU A 132 2.92 -19.22 11.52
CA LEU A 132 1.74 -18.66 10.89
C LEU A 132 1.71 -17.15 11.17
N GLY A 133 1.36 -16.37 10.19
CA GLY A 133 1.34 -14.91 10.35
C GLY A 133 0.50 -14.20 9.30
N ILE A 134 0.23 -12.93 9.57
CA ILE A 134 -0.40 -12.04 8.61
C ILE A 134 0.70 -11.27 7.89
N THR A 135 0.73 -11.40 6.58
CA THR A 135 1.53 -10.57 5.70
C THR A 135 0.67 -9.42 5.22
N VAL A 136 1.22 -8.24 5.24
CA VAL A 136 0.57 -7.04 4.72
C VAL A 136 1.38 -6.54 3.55
N GLN A 137 0.72 -6.41 2.42
CA GLN A 137 1.28 -5.88 1.20
C GLN A 137 0.68 -4.49 0.99
N VAL A 138 1.50 -3.52 0.68
CA VAL A 138 1.10 -2.16 0.33
C VAL A 138 1.54 -1.88 -1.09
N ASP A 139 0.57 -1.70 -1.97
CA ASP A 139 0.80 -1.35 -3.36
C ASP A 139 0.42 0.11 -3.58
N GLN A 140 1.16 0.83 -4.37
CA GLN A 140 0.84 2.19 -4.77
C GLN A 140 0.37 2.19 -6.23
N ASP A 141 -0.91 2.46 -6.44
CA ASP A 141 -1.47 2.75 -7.76
C ASP A 141 -1.41 4.27 -8.00
N GLY A 142 -0.32 4.75 -8.54
CA GLY A 142 -0.34 6.02 -9.26
C GLY A 142 -0.92 5.75 -10.63
N GLU A 143 -1.98 6.42 -11.05
CA GLU A 143 -2.65 6.21 -12.35
C GLU A 143 -2.05 5.08 -13.19
N ILE A 144 -2.50 3.84 -12.96
CA ILE A 144 -2.19 2.66 -13.75
C ILE A 144 -0.71 2.23 -13.75
N HIS A 145 -0.21 1.67 -12.67
CA HIS A 145 0.76 0.57 -12.72
C HIS A 145 0.55 -0.32 -11.50
N GLU A 146 0.11 -1.53 -11.74
CA GLU A 146 0.07 -2.62 -10.76
C GLU A 146 1.50 -3.11 -10.52
N ASP A 147 2.27 -2.39 -9.74
CA ASP A 147 3.51 -2.93 -9.19
C ASP A 147 3.33 -3.11 -7.68
N PRO A 148 3.26 -4.36 -7.21
CA PRO A 148 3.09 -4.63 -5.79
C PRO A 148 4.31 -4.14 -5.02
N PHE A 149 4.12 -3.15 -4.15
CA PHE A 149 5.13 -2.78 -3.17
C PHE A 149 5.10 -3.80 -2.03
N ILE A 150 5.88 -4.87 -2.20
CA ILE A 150 6.09 -5.84 -1.13
C ILE A 150 7.11 -5.21 -0.18
N PHE A 151 6.77 -5.04 1.09
CA PHE A 151 7.75 -4.85 2.14
C PHE A 151 8.58 -6.13 2.31
N SER A 152 9.31 -6.48 1.27
CA SER A 152 10.37 -7.47 1.34
C SER A 152 11.69 -6.70 1.26
N PRO A 153 12.55 -6.76 2.26
CA PRO A 153 13.68 -5.85 2.36
C PRO A 153 14.80 -6.12 1.37
N GLN A 154 14.69 -7.06 0.46
CA GLN A 154 15.79 -7.34 -0.48
C GLN A 154 15.30 -7.81 -1.85
N PRO A 155 15.86 -7.24 -2.94
CA PRO A 155 15.71 -7.81 -4.28
C PRO A 155 16.34 -9.21 -4.33
N THR A 156 15.64 -10.15 -4.96
CA THR A 156 16.15 -11.50 -5.14
C THR A 156 16.83 -11.57 -6.52
N ILE A 157 18.10 -11.90 -6.54
CA ILE A 157 18.82 -12.18 -7.79
C ILE A 157 18.82 -13.70 -7.99
N LYS A 158 18.32 -14.15 -9.13
CA LYS A 158 18.38 -15.55 -9.53
C LYS A 158 19.24 -15.69 -10.78
N GLY A 159 20.13 -16.67 -10.78
CA GLY A 159 20.83 -17.07 -11.99
C GLY A 159 19.86 -17.78 -12.94
N ASP A 160 19.95 -17.45 -14.24
CA ASP A 160 19.18 -18.17 -15.25
C ASP A 160 19.97 -19.43 -15.65
N GLY A 161 19.46 -20.59 -15.18
CA GLY A 161 20.10 -21.88 -15.43
C GLY A 161 21.32 -22.22 -14.57
N PHE A 162 21.64 -21.40 -13.54
CA PHE A 162 22.73 -21.68 -12.60
C PHE A 162 22.40 -21.22 -11.18
N ASP A 163 23.05 -21.81 -10.18
CA ASP A 163 22.94 -21.37 -8.79
C ASP A 163 23.89 -20.19 -8.54
N ILE A 164 23.35 -19.03 -8.18
CA ILE A 164 24.11 -17.80 -7.91
C ILE A 164 25.15 -17.95 -6.78
N ASN A 165 24.95 -18.91 -5.90
CA ASN A 165 25.87 -19.21 -4.79
C ASN A 165 26.95 -20.24 -5.18
N SER A 166 26.89 -20.79 -6.38
CA SER A 166 27.88 -21.75 -6.86
C SER A 166 28.99 -21.07 -7.65
N VAL A 167 30.19 -21.68 -7.63
CA VAL A 167 31.30 -21.24 -8.46
C VAL A 167 30.99 -21.60 -9.91
N ILE A 168 30.78 -20.57 -10.74
CA ILE A 168 30.52 -20.73 -12.16
C ILE A 168 31.88 -20.88 -12.86
N GLY A 169 32.18 -22.06 -13.45
CA GLY A 169 33.30 -22.22 -14.32
C GLY A 169 33.12 -21.36 -15.58
N PHE A 170 34.16 -20.63 -15.98
CA PHE A 170 34.17 -19.88 -17.22
C PHE A 170 34.03 -20.84 -18.40
N ASN A 171 32.84 -20.93 -18.95
CA ASN A 171 32.59 -21.48 -20.26
C ASN A 171 32.09 -20.35 -21.16
N THR A 172 32.44 -20.38 -22.41
CA THR A 172 32.19 -19.35 -23.42
C THR A 172 30.72 -19.18 -23.75
N GLY A 173 29.91 -18.71 -22.81
CA GLY A 173 28.50 -18.40 -22.98
C GLY A 173 28.11 -17.16 -22.20
N ASP A 174 27.10 -16.47 -22.67
CA ASP A 174 26.53 -15.34 -21.97
C ASP A 174 25.89 -15.79 -20.64
N ILE A 175 26.21 -15.09 -19.56
CA ILE A 175 25.61 -15.29 -18.25
C ILE A 175 24.48 -14.28 -18.12
N SER A 176 23.26 -14.76 -17.99
CA SER A 176 22.10 -13.91 -17.76
C SER A 176 21.64 -14.00 -16.31
N PHE A 177 21.19 -12.87 -15.78
CA PHE A 177 20.65 -12.75 -14.44
C PHE A 177 19.20 -12.25 -14.51
N ALA A 178 18.30 -12.91 -13.81
CA ALA A 178 16.98 -12.37 -13.55
C ALA A 178 17.04 -11.63 -12.20
N VAL A 179 16.73 -10.34 -12.21
CA VAL A 179 16.58 -9.54 -10.99
C VAL A 179 15.12 -9.30 -10.76
N SER A 180 14.59 -9.85 -9.67
CA SER A 180 13.24 -9.53 -9.21
C SER A 180 13.35 -8.45 -8.16
N SER A 181 12.82 -7.29 -8.45
CA SER A 181 12.68 -6.19 -7.51
C SER A 181 11.22 -5.85 -7.35
N VAL A 182 10.84 -5.42 -6.18
CA VAL A 182 9.48 -4.94 -5.88
C VAL A 182 9.25 -3.53 -6.41
N GLN A 183 10.32 -2.83 -6.77
CA GLN A 183 10.27 -1.55 -7.47
C GLN A 183 10.80 -1.76 -8.89
N ALA A 184 10.12 -1.17 -9.87
CA ALA A 184 10.65 -1.09 -11.22
C ALA A 184 12.02 -0.42 -11.16
N LEU A 185 13.06 -1.11 -11.65
CA LEU A 185 14.35 -0.49 -11.85
C LEU A 185 14.16 0.55 -12.95
N SER A 186 14.19 1.84 -12.59
CA SER A 186 14.26 2.91 -13.58
C SER A 186 15.59 2.80 -14.30
N GLY A 187 15.56 2.38 -15.56
CA GLY A 187 16.69 2.43 -16.48
C GLY A 187 16.97 3.85 -16.94
#